data_db9593cab8267b5c884ebb839e8c8f76
#
_entry.id   db9593cab8267b5c884ebb839e8c8f76
#
_cell.length_a   1.000
_cell.length_b   1.000
_cell.length_c   1.000
_cell.angle_alpha   90.00
_cell.angle_beta   90.00
_cell.angle_gamma   90.00
#
_symmetry.space_group_name_H-M   'P 1'
#
loop_
_entity.id
_entity.type
_entity.pdbx_description
1 polymer ?
#
loop_
_entity_poly.entity_id
_entity_poly.type
_entity_poly.pdbx_seq_one_letter_code
_entity_poly.pdbx_strand_id
1 'polypeptide(L)'
;GESVTLRPKHLVFATGMSGVPNLPDYPGMADFKGTQVHSSQYKSGEDWRGKRALVVGSNNSAHDICADLWEHGAEVTMVQRSSTHVARSETLMDLALGGLYSESAVKSGIDTATADLIFASLPYKALPPLQVPVYQQMKERDAEFYARLEKAGFKLDFGDDDSGLFLKYLRR
;
A
#
# COMPACT_ATOMS: atom_id res chain seq x y z
N GLY A 1 18.47 24.93 -19.21
CA GLY A 1 19.39 24.44 -18.19
C GLY A 1 20.73 24.13 -18.83
N GLU A 2 21.81 24.27 -18.10
CA GLU A 2 23.15 23.90 -18.57
C GLU A 2 23.28 22.36 -18.63
N SER A 3 23.95 21.87 -19.68
CA SER A 3 24.25 20.46 -19.84
C SER A 3 25.61 20.17 -19.22
N VAL A 4 25.64 19.19 -18.29
CA VAL A 4 26.87 18.73 -17.64
C VAL A 4 27.20 17.32 -18.09
N THR A 5 28.42 17.13 -18.62
CA THR A 5 28.91 15.80 -18.99
C THR A 5 29.75 15.23 -17.85
N LEU A 6 29.31 14.10 -17.30
CA LEU A 6 30.04 13.35 -16.28
C LEU A 6 30.68 12.10 -16.91
N ARG A 7 31.86 11.74 -16.44
CA ARG A 7 32.58 10.50 -16.84
C ARG A 7 32.93 9.65 -15.61
N PRO A 8 31.93 9.09 -14.91
CA PRO A 8 32.15 8.29 -13.73
C PRO A 8 32.79 6.93 -14.10
N LYS A 9 33.57 6.37 -13.17
CA LYS A 9 34.07 5.00 -13.31
C LYS A 9 32.94 3.96 -13.18
N HIS A 10 31.93 4.26 -12.37
CA HIS A 10 30.73 3.44 -12.18
C HIS A 10 29.49 4.31 -12.18
N LEU A 11 28.42 3.83 -12.80
CA LEU A 11 27.10 4.46 -12.79
C LEU A 11 26.10 3.52 -12.12
N VAL A 12 25.42 4.01 -11.10
CA VAL A 12 24.37 3.26 -10.37
C VAL A 12 23.03 3.91 -10.62
N PHE A 13 22.10 3.18 -11.21
CA PHE A 13 20.70 3.60 -11.34
C PHE A 13 19.95 3.25 -10.06
N ALA A 14 19.61 4.26 -9.28
CA ALA A 14 18.87 4.14 -8.02
C ALA A 14 17.56 4.94 -8.09
N THR A 15 16.79 4.72 -9.16
CA THR A 15 15.61 5.51 -9.53
C THR A 15 14.30 5.04 -8.88
N GLY A 16 14.35 3.95 -8.09
CA GLY A 16 13.15 3.35 -7.49
C GLY A 16 12.26 2.63 -8.50
N MET A 17 11.12 2.12 -8.03
CA MET A 17 10.18 1.35 -8.84
C MET A 17 8.99 2.15 -9.38
N SER A 18 8.69 3.32 -8.82
CA SER A 18 7.46 4.07 -9.07
C SER A 18 7.73 5.47 -9.64
N GLY A 19 8.84 5.67 -10.34
CA GLY A 19 9.26 6.98 -10.83
C GLY A 19 8.47 7.52 -12.03
N VAL A 20 7.84 6.64 -12.82
CA VAL A 20 7.08 7.03 -14.02
C VAL A 20 5.65 6.50 -13.91
N PRO A 21 4.61 7.38 -14.05
CA PRO A 21 3.23 6.95 -14.07
C PRO A 21 2.95 5.97 -15.20
N ASN A 22 2.30 4.85 -14.89
CA ASN A 22 1.78 3.93 -15.89
C ASN A 22 0.26 4.11 -15.98
N LEU A 23 -0.18 4.83 -16.99
CA LEU A 23 -1.59 5.05 -17.26
C LEU A 23 -2.13 3.93 -18.14
N PRO A 24 -3.13 3.15 -17.69
CA PRO A 24 -3.78 2.20 -18.55
C PRO A 24 -4.60 2.92 -19.63
N ASP A 25 -4.70 2.31 -20.79
CA ASP A 25 -5.60 2.75 -21.85
C ASP A 25 -6.88 1.90 -21.78
N TYR A 26 -7.96 2.51 -21.29
CA TYR A 26 -9.27 1.85 -21.26
C TYR A 26 -10.16 2.32 -22.41
N PRO A 27 -10.94 1.43 -23.02
CA PRO A 27 -11.94 1.83 -24.01
C PRO A 27 -12.87 2.92 -23.47
N GLY A 28 -13.00 4.02 -24.21
CA GLY A 28 -13.86 5.15 -23.83
C GLY A 28 -13.21 6.19 -22.91
N MET A 29 -11.94 6.04 -22.50
CA MET A 29 -11.27 7.07 -21.70
C MET A 29 -11.27 8.45 -22.39
N ALA A 30 -11.04 8.49 -23.71
CA ALA A 30 -11.04 9.73 -24.48
C ALA A 30 -12.43 10.40 -24.57
N ASP A 31 -13.49 9.64 -24.38
CA ASP A 31 -14.88 10.15 -24.43
C ASP A 31 -15.35 10.70 -23.09
N PHE A 32 -14.65 10.37 -22.00
CA PHE A 32 -14.98 10.86 -20.67
C PHE A 32 -14.75 12.39 -20.59
N LYS A 33 -15.80 13.13 -20.22
CA LYS A 33 -15.78 14.61 -20.18
C LYS A 33 -15.35 15.18 -18.83
N GLY A 34 -15.14 14.33 -17.83
CA GLY A 34 -14.65 14.73 -16.52
C GLY A 34 -13.12 14.84 -16.48
N THR A 35 -12.61 15.27 -15.34
CA THR A 35 -11.18 15.33 -15.09
C THR A 35 -10.62 13.92 -14.89
N GLN A 36 -9.51 13.64 -15.54
CA GLN A 36 -8.77 12.37 -15.39
C GLN A 36 -7.35 12.69 -14.91
N VAL A 37 -6.94 12.07 -13.81
CA VAL A 37 -5.62 12.29 -13.21
C VAL A 37 -5.01 10.97 -12.76
N HIS A 38 -3.71 10.83 -12.88
CA HIS A 38 -2.97 9.76 -12.23
C HIS A 38 -2.78 10.07 -10.74
N SER A 39 -2.70 9.04 -9.88
CA SER A 39 -2.52 9.21 -8.42
C SER A 39 -1.33 10.12 -8.05
N SER A 40 -0.25 10.11 -8.84
CA SER A 40 0.90 11.01 -8.62
C SER A 40 0.60 12.50 -8.86
N GLN A 41 -0.52 12.81 -9.49
CA GLN A 41 -0.97 14.19 -9.75
C GLN A 41 -2.10 14.62 -8.80
N TYR A 42 -2.62 13.70 -8.02
CA TYR A 42 -3.62 14.00 -7.00
C TYR A 42 -2.98 14.84 -5.88
N LYS A 43 -3.71 15.85 -5.39
CA LYS A 43 -3.20 16.76 -4.36
C LYS A 43 -4.05 16.77 -3.11
N SER A 44 -5.37 16.96 -3.25
CA SER A 44 -6.29 17.07 -2.13
C SER A 44 -7.72 16.76 -2.56
N GLY A 45 -8.52 16.23 -1.63
CA GLY A 45 -9.96 16.04 -1.78
C GLY A 45 -10.76 17.35 -1.81
N GLU A 46 -10.18 18.48 -1.34
CA GLU A 46 -10.84 19.78 -1.32
C GLU A 46 -11.35 20.22 -2.71
N ASP A 47 -10.58 19.95 -3.75
CA ASP A 47 -10.92 20.28 -5.14
C ASP A 47 -12.13 19.48 -5.67
N TRP A 48 -12.52 18.43 -4.94
CA TRP A 48 -13.53 17.46 -5.37
C TRP A 48 -14.81 17.48 -4.53
N ARG A 49 -14.92 18.42 -3.60
CA ARG A 49 -16.10 18.58 -2.73
C ARG A 49 -17.40 18.58 -3.53
N GLY A 50 -18.36 17.72 -3.16
CA GLY A 50 -19.64 17.56 -3.80
C GLY A 50 -19.62 16.96 -5.22
N LYS A 51 -18.46 16.50 -5.69
CA LYS A 51 -18.32 15.82 -6.98
C LYS A 51 -18.36 14.31 -6.81
N ARG A 52 -18.72 13.61 -7.88
CA ARG A 52 -18.57 12.15 -7.99
C ARG A 52 -17.17 11.82 -8.45
N ALA A 53 -16.48 10.98 -7.73
CA ALA A 53 -15.12 10.56 -8.01
C ALA A 53 -15.04 9.03 -8.14
N LEU A 54 -14.43 8.57 -9.23
CA LEU A 54 -14.15 7.16 -9.47
C LEU A 54 -12.65 6.94 -9.31
N VAL A 55 -12.26 6.11 -8.34
CA VAL A 55 -10.86 5.73 -8.10
C VAL A 55 -10.63 4.33 -8.66
N VAL A 56 -9.82 4.23 -9.71
CA VAL A 56 -9.50 2.96 -10.37
C VAL A 56 -8.24 2.36 -9.77
N GLY A 57 -8.40 1.31 -8.98
CA GLY A 57 -7.36 0.63 -8.24
C GLY A 57 -7.75 0.40 -6.78
N SER A 58 -7.01 -0.47 -6.10
CA SER A 58 -7.27 -0.85 -4.71
C SER A 58 -5.98 -1.11 -3.93
N ASN A 59 -4.89 -0.44 -4.28
CA ASN A 59 -3.64 -0.47 -3.53
C ASN A 59 -3.50 0.80 -2.67
N ASN A 60 -2.38 0.96 -1.97
CA ASN A 60 -2.16 2.02 -0.97
C ASN A 60 -2.66 3.39 -1.42
N SER A 61 -2.17 3.89 -2.56
CA SER A 61 -2.61 5.21 -3.07
C SER A 61 -4.13 5.31 -3.30
N ALA A 62 -4.78 4.24 -3.72
CA ALA A 62 -6.23 4.26 -3.94
C ALA A 62 -7.00 4.36 -2.62
N HIS A 63 -6.54 3.69 -1.56
CA HIS A 63 -7.14 3.79 -0.22
C HIS A 63 -6.99 5.20 0.35
N ASP A 64 -5.78 5.77 0.28
CA ASP A 64 -5.51 7.12 0.78
C ASP A 64 -6.35 8.16 0.04
N ILE A 65 -6.41 8.08 -1.30
CA ILE A 65 -7.20 9.00 -2.13
C ILE A 65 -8.70 8.84 -1.86
N CYS A 66 -9.21 7.62 -1.71
CA CYS A 66 -10.62 7.40 -1.40
C CYS A 66 -11.01 7.98 -0.03
N ALA A 67 -10.14 7.80 0.97
CA ALA A 67 -10.36 8.35 2.31
C ALA A 67 -10.37 9.88 2.28
N ASP A 68 -9.37 10.50 1.68
CA ASP A 68 -9.26 11.95 1.57
C ASP A 68 -10.41 12.57 0.78
N LEU A 69 -10.81 11.98 -0.34
CA LEU A 69 -11.98 12.41 -1.11
C LEU A 69 -13.28 12.34 -0.29
N TRP A 70 -13.48 11.25 0.44
CA TRP A 70 -14.66 11.05 1.26
C TRP A 70 -14.72 12.04 2.44
N GLU A 71 -13.60 12.25 3.13
CA GLU A 71 -13.46 13.20 4.24
C GLU A 71 -13.76 14.64 3.78
N HIS A 72 -13.44 14.98 2.54
CA HIS A 72 -13.75 16.29 1.95
C HIS A 72 -15.14 16.38 1.29
N GLY A 73 -15.96 15.32 1.41
CA GLY A 73 -17.37 15.35 0.97
C GLY A 73 -17.58 15.08 -0.51
N ALA A 74 -16.69 14.35 -1.17
CA ALA A 74 -16.95 13.78 -2.48
C ALA A 74 -17.76 12.48 -2.38
N GLU A 75 -18.54 12.14 -3.40
CA GLU A 75 -19.17 10.84 -3.58
C GLU A 75 -18.17 9.90 -4.25
N VAL A 76 -17.60 8.96 -3.47
CA VAL A 76 -16.45 8.15 -3.91
C VAL A 76 -16.88 6.74 -4.28
N THR A 77 -16.40 6.26 -5.42
CA THR A 77 -16.50 4.86 -5.82
C THR A 77 -15.11 4.30 -6.11
N MET A 78 -14.74 3.20 -5.45
CA MET A 78 -13.50 2.47 -5.74
C MET A 78 -13.77 1.30 -6.70
N VAL A 79 -12.93 1.13 -7.70
CA VAL A 79 -12.98 0.00 -8.64
C VAL A 79 -11.80 -0.92 -8.40
N GLN A 80 -12.09 -2.14 -8.01
CA GLN A 80 -11.09 -3.21 -7.88
C GLN A 80 -11.06 -4.10 -9.13
N ARG A 81 -9.89 -4.23 -9.73
CA ARG A 81 -9.65 -5.23 -10.78
C ARG A 81 -9.44 -6.64 -10.19
N SER A 82 -8.77 -6.71 -9.05
CA SER A 82 -8.43 -7.96 -8.36
C SER A 82 -8.54 -7.77 -6.84
N SER A 83 -8.55 -8.88 -6.10
CA SER A 83 -8.51 -8.88 -4.65
C SER A 83 -7.25 -8.18 -4.10
N THR A 84 -7.37 -7.59 -2.92
CA THR A 84 -6.31 -6.82 -2.25
C THR A 84 -6.16 -7.27 -0.80
N HIS A 85 -4.91 -7.45 -0.37
CA HIS A 85 -4.62 -7.61 1.06
C HIS A 85 -4.70 -6.25 1.76
N VAL A 86 -5.46 -6.20 2.84
CA VAL A 86 -5.61 -5.01 3.68
C VAL A 86 -5.26 -5.39 5.12
N ALA A 87 -4.46 -4.59 5.77
CA ALA A 87 -4.14 -4.73 7.19
C ALA A 87 -4.43 -3.41 7.90
N ARG A 88 -5.01 -3.47 9.10
CA ARG A 88 -5.14 -2.28 9.96
C ARG A 88 -3.79 -1.88 10.51
N SER A 89 -3.49 -0.60 10.50
CA SER A 89 -2.21 -0.07 10.97
C SER A 89 -1.95 -0.43 12.43
N GLU A 90 -2.97 -0.33 13.29
CA GLU A 90 -2.85 -0.65 14.70
C GLU A 90 -2.50 -2.12 14.91
N THR A 91 -3.18 -3.02 14.20
CA THR A 91 -2.94 -4.46 14.29
C THR A 91 -1.57 -4.84 13.73
N LEU A 92 -1.18 -4.21 12.62
CA LEU A 92 0.16 -4.39 12.02
C LEU A 92 1.26 -3.94 12.97
N MET A 93 1.09 -2.79 13.61
CA MET A 93 2.04 -2.30 14.61
C MET A 93 2.14 -3.23 15.80
N ASP A 94 1.02 -3.63 16.38
CA ASP A 94 1.01 -4.48 17.58
C ASP A 94 1.63 -5.86 17.33
N LEU A 95 1.29 -6.51 16.22
CA LEU A 95 1.63 -7.92 15.99
C LEU A 95 2.91 -8.13 15.16
N ALA A 96 3.27 -7.18 14.29
CA ALA A 96 4.36 -7.36 13.34
C ALA A 96 5.54 -6.39 13.56
N LEU A 97 5.26 -5.10 13.72
CA LEU A 97 6.30 -4.06 13.67
C LEU A 97 6.68 -3.50 15.04
N GLY A 98 5.79 -3.58 16.04
CA GLY A 98 5.98 -2.93 17.34
C GLY A 98 7.19 -3.44 18.13
N GLY A 99 7.62 -4.67 17.90
CA GLY A 99 8.85 -5.21 18.50
C GLY A 99 10.13 -4.48 18.06
N LEU A 100 10.09 -3.82 16.90
CA LEU A 100 11.23 -3.07 16.34
C LEU A 100 10.99 -1.55 16.29
N TYR A 101 9.74 -1.14 15.97
CA TYR A 101 9.41 0.25 15.68
C TYR A 101 8.38 0.83 16.67
N SER A 102 8.72 0.81 17.96
CA SER A 102 7.88 1.37 19.02
C SER A 102 8.71 2.11 20.07
N GLU A 103 8.06 2.91 20.91
CA GLU A 103 8.72 3.53 22.04
C GLU A 103 9.34 2.49 22.99
N SER A 104 8.71 1.33 23.14
CA SER A 104 9.23 0.25 23.99
C SER A 104 10.51 -0.36 23.40
N ALA A 105 10.60 -0.50 22.07
CA ALA A 105 11.80 -0.94 21.39
C ALA A 105 12.96 0.06 21.63
N VAL A 106 12.71 1.34 21.45
CA VAL A 106 13.70 2.40 21.71
C VAL A 106 14.17 2.38 23.20
N LYS A 107 13.24 2.24 24.14
CA LYS A 107 13.55 2.14 25.59
C LYS A 107 14.37 0.89 25.92
N SER A 108 14.24 -0.18 25.12
CA SER A 108 15.04 -1.40 25.26
C SER A 108 16.39 -1.36 24.54
N GLY A 109 16.74 -0.24 23.91
CA GLY A 109 18.02 -0.02 23.21
C GLY A 109 18.00 -0.31 21.72
N ILE A 110 16.81 -0.56 21.12
CA ILE A 110 16.66 -0.74 19.67
C ILE A 110 16.28 0.61 19.07
N ASP A 111 17.25 1.36 18.58
CA ASP A 111 16.98 2.56 17.79
C ASP A 111 16.54 2.21 16.36
N THR A 112 16.05 3.21 15.61
CA THR A 112 15.52 3.00 14.25
C THR A 112 16.57 2.40 13.30
N ALA A 113 17.83 2.81 13.39
CA ALA A 113 18.89 2.29 12.54
C ALA A 113 19.17 0.80 12.83
N THR A 114 19.16 0.42 14.10
CA THR A 114 19.27 -0.98 14.54
C THR A 114 18.05 -1.79 14.09
N ALA A 115 16.85 -1.25 14.24
CA ALA A 115 15.60 -1.89 13.78
C ALA A 115 15.62 -2.16 12.27
N ASP A 116 16.03 -1.18 11.48
CA ASP A 116 16.17 -1.28 10.03
C ASP A 116 17.17 -2.36 9.63
N LEU A 117 18.32 -2.40 10.32
CA LEU A 117 19.34 -3.42 10.08
C LEU A 117 18.83 -4.83 10.41
N ILE A 118 18.15 -4.99 11.54
CA ILE A 118 17.54 -6.27 11.93
C ILE A 118 16.54 -6.71 10.87
N PHE A 119 15.60 -5.82 10.49
CA PHE A 119 14.56 -6.14 9.51
C PHE A 119 15.16 -6.49 8.14
N ALA A 120 16.11 -5.69 7.65
CA ALA A 120 16.77 -5.91 6.36
C ALA A 120 17.68 -7.14 6.33
N SER A 121 18.19 -7.60 7.48
CA SER A 121 19.07 -8.77 7.56
C SER A 121 18.34 -10.11 7.50
N LEU A 122 17.01 -10.12 7.66
CA LEU A 122 16.23 -11.36 7.64
C LEU A 122 16.20 -11.98 6.23
N PRO A 123 16.70 -13.21 6.03
CA PRO A 123 16.64 -13.87 4.74
C PRO A 123 15.17 -14.14 4.33
N TYR A 124 14.84 -13.88 3.08
CA TYR A 124 13.48 -14.13 2.57
C TYR A 124 12.97 -15.55 2.83
N LYS A 125 13.86 -16.55 2.80
CA LYS A 125 13.49 -17.96 3.07
C LYS A 125 13.12 -18.21 4.53
N ALA A 126 13.58 -17.37 5.46
CA ALA A 126 13.27 -17.48 6.88
C ALA A 126 11.97 -16.73 7.27
N LEU A 127 11.46 -15.86 6.41
CA LEU A 127 10.31 -15.01 6.71
C LEU A 127 8.96 -15.77 6.79
N PRO A 128 8.63 -16.75 5.90
CA PRO A 128 7.33 -17.40 5.93
C PRO A 128 6.95 -18.00 7.29
N PRO A 129 7.78 -18.83 7.95
CA PRO A 129 7.43 -19.39 9.23
C PRO A 129 7.28 -18.35 10.36
N LEU A 130 7.86 -17.17 10.19
CA LEU A 130 7.73 -16.08 11.16
C LEU A 130 6.49 -15.22 10.88
N GLN A 131 6.18 -14.94 9.62
CA GLN A 131 5.15 -13.98 9.24
C GLN A 131 3.77 -14.59 9.01
N VAL A 132 3.69 -15.84 8.50
CA VAL A 132 2.39 -16.47 8.25
C VAL A 132 1.54 -16.55 9.51
N PRO A 133 2.04 -17.00 10.69
CA PRO A 133 1.25 -17.01 11.92
C PRO A 133 0.77 -15.60 12.33
N VAL A 134 1.59 -14.57 12.09
CA VAL A 134 1.21 -13.17 12.38
C VAL A 134 0.05 -12.72 11.50
N TYR A 135 0.07 -13.02 10.21
CA TYR A 135 -1.03 -12.69 9.30
C TYR A 135 -2.33 -13.44 9.65
N GLN A 136 -2.22 -14.70 10.05
CA GLN A 136 -3.37 -15.48 10.53
C GLN A 136 -3.97 -14.86 11.79
N GLN A 137 -3.14 -14.48 12.75
CA GLN A 137 -3.59 -13.80 13.96
C GLN A 137 -4.21 -12.42 13.65
N MET A 138 -3.65 -11.66 12.70
CA MET A 138 -4.24 -10.41 12.24
C MET A 138 -5.63 -10.62 11.65
N LYS A 139 -5.80 -11.66 10.83
CA LYS A 139 -7.09 -12.01 10.22
C LYS A 139 -8.14 -12.35 11.29
N GLU A 140 -7.80 -13.13 12.29
CA GLU A 140 -8.68 -13.46 13.40
C GLU A 140 -9.06 -12.22 14.23
N ARG A 141 -8.07 -11.42 14.58
CA ARG A 141 -8.25 -10.20 15.39
C ARG A 141 -9.17 -9.18 14.72
N ASP A 142 -9.02 -8.99 13.42
CA ASP A 142 -9.71 -7.98 12.64
C ASP A 142 -10.92 -8.55 11.86
N ALA A 143 -11.46 -9.70 12.26
CA ALA A 143 -12.53 -10.39 11.55
C ALA A 143 -13.77 -9.52 11.29
N GLU A 144 -14.19 -8.70 12.25
CA GLU A 144 -15.32 -7.78 12.08
C GLU A 144 -15.04 -6.67 11.06
N PHE A 145 -13.79 -6.19 11.02
CA PHE A 145 -13.36 -5.20 10.03
C PHE A 145 -13.42 -5.79 8.62
N TYR A 146 -12.91 -7.00 8.44
CA TYR A 146 -12.95 -7.68 7.15
C TYR A 146 -14.38 -8.01 6.71
N ALA A 147 -15.24 -8.46 7.62
CA ALA A 147 -16.65 -8.71 7.32
C ALA A 147 -17.38 -7.44 6.84
N ARG A 148 -17.05 -6.26 7.37
CA ARG A 148 -17.61 -4.99 6.89
C ARG A 148 -17.13 -4.63 5.49
N LEU A 149 -15.86 -4.89 5.16
CA LEU A 149 -15.32 -4.67 3.83
C LEU A 149 -16.00 -5.58 2.79
N GLU A 150 -16.13 -6.87 3.11
CA GLU A 150 -16.83 -7.82 2.24
C GLU A 150 -18.29 -7.45 2.02
N LYS A 151 -19.00 -7.03 3.09
CA LYS A 151 -20.37 -6.54 3.00
C LYS A 151 -20.49 -5.31 2.09
N ALA A 152 -19.47 -4.47 2.03
CA ALA A 152 -19.39 -3.34 1.11
C ALA A 152 -19.01 -3.74 -0.33
N GLY A 153 -18.78 -5.02 -0.61
CA GLY A 153 -18.39 -5.55 -1.92
C GLY A 153 -16.88 -5.52 -2.18
N PHE A 154 -16.06 -5.20 -1.17
CA PHE A 154 -14.61 -5.20 -1.32
C PHE A 154 -14.07 -6.64 -1.39
N LYS A 155 -13.20 -6.90 -2.36
CA LYS A 155 -12.58 -8.23 -2.57
C LYS A 155 -11.28 -8.31 -1.77
N LEU A 156 -11.33 -9.01 -0.65
CA LEU A 156 -10.17 -9.28 0.20
C LEU A 156 -9.28 -10.39 -0.38
N ASP A 157 -8.01 -10.35 0.00
CA ASP A 157 -7.01 -11.34 -0.35
C ASP A 157 -6.13 -11.64 0.87
N PHE A 158 -6.24 -12.84 1.36
CA PHE A 158 -5.42 -13.29 2.50
C PHE A 158 -4.20 -14.13 2.08
N GLY A 159 -3.89 -14.15 0.77
CA GLY A 159 -2.82 -14.98 0.23
C GLY A 159 -3.23 -16.45 0.10
N ASP A 160 -2.32 -17.26 -0.45
CA ASP A 160 -2.53 -18.71 -0.55
C ASP A 160 -2.50 -19.32 0.86
N ASP A 161 -3.51 -20.11 1.21
CA ASP A 161 -3.64 -20.75 2.52
C ASP A 161 -3.60 -19.78 3.72
N ASP A 162 -4.18 -18.59 3.55
CA ASP A 162 -4.17 -17.52 4.55
C ASP A 162 -2.75 -17.07 4.96
N SER A 163 -1.80 -17.23 4.06
CA SER A 163 -0.39 -16.87 4.30
C SER A 163 -0.14 -15.35 4.33
N GLY A 164 -1.16 -14.54 4.07
CA GLY A 164 -1.05 -13.11 4.03
C GLY A 164 -0.35 -12.59 2.77
N LEU A 165 0.18 -11.37 2.87
CA LEU A 165 0.79 -10.68 1.76
C LEU A 165 2.09 -11.33 1.27
N PHE A 166 2.85 -11.93 2.18
CA PHE A 166 4.26 -12.25 1.96
C PHE A 166 4.49 -13.32 0.88
N LEU A 167 3.79 -14.45 0.94
CA LEU A 167 3.99 -15.53 -0.04
C LEU A 167 3.51 -15.14 -1.44
N LYS A 168 2.54 -14.24 -1.55
CA LYS A 168 2.06 -13.73 -2.83
C LYS A 168 3.12 -12.92 -3.58
N TYR A 169 3.95 -12.16 -2.89
CA TYR A 169 5.06 -11.41 -3.48
C TYR A 169 6.23 -12.30 -3.89
N LEU A 170 6.48 -13.38 -3.17
CA LEU A 170 7.59 -14.27 -3.48
C LEU A 170 7.35 -15.19 -4.68
N ARG A 171 6.09 -15.35 -5.12
CA ARG A 171 5.71 -16.23 -6.21
C ARG A 171 5.47 -15.51 -7.55
N ARG A 172 5.69 -14.20 -7.62
CA ARG A 172 5.51 -13.40 -8.86
C ARG A 172 6.82 -13.08 -9.54
#